data_f178ff84c7ef44a06d9eb7f1fc590ec7
#
_entry.id   f178ff84c7ef44a06d9eb7f1fc590ec7
#
_cell.length_a   1.000
_cell.length_b   1.000
_cell.length_c   1.000
_cell.angle_alpha   90.00
_cell.angle_beta   90.00
_cell.angle_gamma   90.00
#
_symmetry.space_group_name_H-M   'P 1'
#
loop_
_entity.id
_entity.type
_entity.pdbx_description
1 polymer ?
#
loop_
_entity_poly.entity_id
_entity_poly.type
_entity_poly.pdbx_seq_one_letter_code
_entity_poly.pdbx_strand_id
1 'polypeptide(L)'
;MSKLFQYLSQKQFCVVVEYLSSHKFDSVAQEIAGFPTVIALADRVHSDDDPSPLQIAQQCPIDIEKLIHFSGKARDIADFEQFLHQAKTQGINNLLLLTGDKLKQHQSGTKNIERTRYLESVNAVMAAKHKGGFCIGVAFNPFKYAEAERDAQYFKLHKKIKAGADFIISQLGYDLDALKQAQLFLKEHQYRQSIMTCIMPLSLGRAKYMVKHQVAGTVITQHMLNVLEQEKQQGKTNHIYLRCALQILICQHLGFGGVHLSAC
;
A
#
# COMPACT_ATOMS: atom_id res chain seq x y z
N MET A 1 -21.33 -5.55 -1.46
CA MET A 1 -20.09 -5.62 -2.27
C MET A 1 -19.50 -4.21 -2.26
N SER A 2 -18.21 -4.02 -1.99
CA SER A 2 -17.62 -2.69 -1.90
C SER A 2 -17.54 -2.00 -3.26
N LYS A 3 -17.54 -0.66 -3.28
CA LYS A 3 -17.34 0.12 -4.52
C LYS A 3 -15.95 -0.16 -5.11
N LEU A 4 -14.91 -0.25 -4.26
CA LEU A 4 -13.56 -0.58 -4.73
C LEU A 4 -13.51 -1.91 -5.49
N PHE A 5 -14.15 -2.95 -4.96
CA PHE A 5 -14.24 -4.24 -5.65
C PHE A 5 -14.94 -4.11 -7.00
N GLN A 6 -16.01 -3.31 -7.08
CA GLN A 6 -16.72 -3.06 -8.34
C GLN A 6 -15.82 -2.35 -9.35
N TYR A 7 -15.12 -1.29 -8.95
CA TYR A 7 -14.18 -0.58 -9.84
C TYR A 7 -13.13 -1.53 -10.42
N LEU A 8 -12.48 -2.33 -9.56
CA LEU A 8 -11.44 -3.26 -9.99
C LEU A 8 -11.98 -4.39 -10.89
N SER A 9 -13.16 -4.94 -10.57
CA SER A 9 -13.79 -6.00 -11.38
C SER A 9 -14.25 -5.51 -12.75
N GLN A 10 -14.66 -4.26 -12.86
CA GLN A 10 -15.02 -3.59 -14.11
C GLN A 10 -13.80 -3.01 -14.86
N LYS A 11 -12.58 -3.23 -14.34
CA LYS A 11 -11.33 -2.65 -14.87
C LYS A 11 -11.36 -1.12 -14.93
N GLN A 12 -12.12 -0.51 -14.06
CA GLN A 12 -12.15 0.94 -13.91
C GLN A 12 -10.93 1.38 -13.11
N PHE A 13 -10.14 2.27 -13.70
CA PHE A 13 -8.97 2.84 -13.02
C PHE A 13 -9.42 3.70 -11.84
N CYS A 14 -8.84 3.49 -10.65
CA CYS A 14 -9.17 4.24 -9.47
C CYS A 14 -7.93 4.84 -8.78
N VAL A 15 -8.15 5.90 -8.01
CA VAL A 15 -7.11 6.59 -7.26
C VAL A 15 -7.34 6.34 -5.78
N VAL A 16 -6.42 5.66 -5.14
CA VAL A 16 -6.37 5.50 -3.67
C VAL A 16 -5.47 6.59 -3.11
N VAL A 17 -5.99 7.40 -2.20
CA VAL A 17 -5.22 8.47 -1.55
C VAL A 17 -4.98 8.08 -0.10
N GLU A 18 -3.71 7.96 0.29
CA GLU A 18 -3.34 7.71 1.67
C GLU A 18 -3.59 8.97 2.50
N TYR A 19 -4.36 8.81 3.56
CA TYR A 19 -4.70 9.88 4.48
C TYR A 19 -3.89 9.74 5.76
N LEU A 20 -3.24 10.83 6.16
CA LEU A 20 -2.57 10.94 7.45
C LEU A 20 -3.46 11.69 8.44
N SER A 21 -3.45 11.28 9.70
CA SER A 21 -4.28 11.83 10.77
C SER A 21 -4.11 13.35 11.01
N SER A 22 -3.04 13.94 10.45
CA SER A 22 -2.77 15.39 10.50
C SER A 22 -3.56 16.21 9.46
N HIS A 23 -4.20 15.56 8.47
CA HIS A 23 -4.93 16.24 7.41
C HIS A 23 -6.41 16.40 7.76
N LYS A 24 -7.05 17.47 7.28
CA LYS A 24 -8.49 17.64 7.37
C LYS A 24 -9.19 17.00 6.17
N PHE A 25 -10.35 16.37 6.41
CA PHE A 25 -11.12 15.70 5.35
C PHE A 25 -11.85 16.67 4.40
N ASP A 26 -11.87 17.97 4.70
CA ASP A 26 -12.66 18.99 3.98
C ASP A 26 -12.29 19.14 2.50
N SER A 27 -11.16 18.58 2.06
CA SER A 27 -10.66 18.70 0.69
C SER A 27 -10.61 17.40 -0.11
N VAL A 28 -11.15 16.29 0.42
CA VAL A 28 -11.12 15.02 -0.32
C VAL A 28 -12.31 14.92 -1.25
N ALA A 29 -12.05 15.04 -2.54
CA ALA A 29 -13.07 14.86 -3.58
C ALA A 29 -13.38 13.36 -3.79
N GLN A 30 -14.64 13.06 -4.13
CA GLN A 30 -15.07 11.71 -4.51
C GLN A 30 -14.41 11.22 -5.81
N GLU A 31 -13.96 12.15 -6.62
CA GLU A 31 -13.24 11.90 -7.86
C GLU A 31 -12.03 12.83 -7.98
N ILE A 32 -10.91 12.27 -8.42
CA ILE A 32 -9.70 13.02 -8.76
C ILE A 32 -9.44 12.82 -10.26
N ALA A 33 -9.43 13.92 -11.01
CA ALA A 33 -9.21 13.90 -12.46
C ALA A 33 -10.16 12.95 -13.23
N GLY A 34 -11.42 12.83 -12.76
CA GLY A 34 -12.42 11.94 -13.35
C GLY A 34 -12.29 10.46 -12.94
N PHE A 35 -11.38 10.14 -12.02
CA PHE A 35 -11.23 8.77 -11.48
C PHE A 35 -11.88 8.65 -10.11
N PRO A 36 -12.60 7.53 -9.83
CA PRO A 36 -13.11 7.26 -8.50
C PRO A 36 -12.01 7.30 -7.45
N THR A 37 -12.29 7.95 -6.33
CA THR A 37 -11.33 8.11 -5.24
C THR A 37 -11.70 7.21 -4.05
N VAL A 38 -10.69 6.57 -3.49
CA VAL A 38 -10.76 5.77 -2.26
C VAL A 38 -9.77 6.36 -1.26
N ILE A 39 -10.18 6.52 -0.01
CA ILE A 39 -9.28 6.97 1.06
C ILE A 39 -8.63 5.76 1.71
N ALA A 40 -7.31 5.71 1.74
CA ALA A 40 -6.55 4.72 2.49
C ALA A 40 -6.17 5.26 3.87
N LEU A 41 -6.48 4.52 4.91
CA LEU A 41 -6.16 4.85 6.29
C LEU A 41 -5.06 3.91 6.78
N ALA A 42 -3.87 4.47 6.96
CA ALA A 42 -2.69 3.73 7.37
C ALA A 42 -2.74 3.33 8.85
N ASP A 43 -2.09 2.22 9.18
CA ASP A 43 -2.08 1.65 10.53
C ASP A 43 -0.76 1.96 11.24
N ARG A 44 -0.81 2.74 12.31
CA ARG A 44 0.35 3.07 13.17
C ARG A 44 1.56 3.58 12.38
N VAL A 45 1.41 4.76 11.80
CA VAL A 45 2.41 5.34 10.88
C VAL A 45 3.65 5.82 11.62
N HIS A 46 3.48 6.47 12.77
CA HIS A 46 4.56 7.11 13.51
C HIS A 46 4.88 6.36 14.81
N SER A 47 3.87 5.89 15.53
CA SER A 47 4.01 5.17 16.80
C SER A 47 2.90 4.14 17.01
N ASP A 48 3.10 3.27 18.00
CA ASP A 48 2.06 2.32 18.43
C ASP A 48 0.88 3.01 19.13
N ASP A 49 1.05 4.27 19.54
CA ASP A 49 0.03 5.10 20.20
C ASP A 49 -0.81 5.93 19.20
N ASP A 50 -0.51 5.87 17.92
CA ASP A 50 -1.31 6.54 16.90
C ASP A 50 -2.76 6.03 16.92
N PRO A 51 -3.76 6.90 16.65
CA PRO A 51 -5.13 6.47 16.49
C PRO A 51 -5.25 5.30 15.52
N SER A 52 -6.04 4.30 15.87
CA SER A 52 -6.27 3.17 14.96
C SER A 52 -6.96 3.64 13.68
N PRO A 53 -6.72 3.00 12.53
CA PRO A 53 -7.36 3.39 11.28
C PRO A 53 -8.89 3.27 11.34
N LEU A 54 -9.44 2.42 12.20
CA LEU A 54 -10.89 2.35 12.46
C LEU A 54 -11.42 3.57 13.22
N GLN A 55 -10.64 4.12 14.17
CA GLN A 55 -11.01 5.37 14.86
C GLN A 55 -10.97 6.56 13.89
N ILE A 56 -9.96 6.62 13.02
CA ILE A 56 -9.87 7.66 11.98
C ILE A 56 -11.05 7.53 11.00
N ALA A 57 -11.43 6.30 10.63
CA ALA A 57 -12.53 6.05 9.70
C ALA A 57 -13.88 6.61 10.17
N GLN A 58 -14.11 6.69 11.49
CA GLN A 58 -15.33 7.27 12.06
C GLN A 58 -15.43 8.78 11.83
N GLN A 59 -14.32 9.46 11.63
CA GLN A 59 -14.26 10.89 11.37
C GLN A 59 -14.34 11.22 9.87
N CYS A 60 -14.19 10.19 9.01
CA CYS A 60 -14.27 10.38 7.55
C CYS A 60 -15.72 10.54 7.09
N PRO A 61 -15.99 11.33 6.04
CA PRO A 61 -17.30 11.37 5.39
C PRO A 61 -17.81 9.97 5.03
N ILE A 62 -19.11 9.72 5.26
CA ILE A 62 -19.72 8.39 5.11
C ILE A 62 -19.71 7.92 3.65
N ASP A 63 -19.87 8.83 2.72
CA ASP A 63 -20.05 8.58 1.29
C ASP A 63 -18.72 8.29 0.54
N ILE A 64 -17.57 8.54 1.17
CA ILE A 64 -16.27 8.23 0.59
C ILE A 64 -15.87 6.79 0.90
N GLU A 65 -15.51 6.05 -0.15
CA GLU A 65 -15.01 4.67 -0.01
C GLU A 65 -13.68 4.64 0.75
N LYS A 66 -13.57 3.71 1.70
CA LYS A 66 -12.42 3.62 2.60
C LYS A 66 -11.68 2.30 2.41
N LEU A 67 -10.36 2.36 2.41
CA LEU A 67 -9.44 1.22 2.45
C LEU A 67 -8.66 1.26 3.77
N ILE A 68 -8.90 0.29 4.63
CA ILE A 68 -8.26 0.25 5.96
C ILE A 68 -7.02 -0.64 5.90
N HIS A 69 -5.89 -0.11 6.31
CA HIS A 69 -4.68 -0.90 6.49
C HIS A 69 -4.71 -1.64 7.82
N PHE A 70 -4.21 -2.86 7.82
CA PHE A 70 -3.95 -3.64 9.02
C PHE A 70 -2.54 -4.22 8.94
N SER A 71 -1.72 -3.88 9.93
CA SER A 71 -0.38 -4.43 10.09
C SER A 71 -0.40 -5.55 11.13
N GLY A 72 0.13 -6.73 10.77
CA GLY A 72 0.26 -7.87 11.67
C GLY A 72 1.37 -7.75 12.71
N LYS A 73 2.19 -6.68 12.65
CA LYS A 73 3.26 -6.43 13.61
C LYS A 73 2.72 -6.27 15.03
N ALA A 74 3.29 -6.99 15.98
CA ALA A 74 2.89 -7.02 17.38
C ALA A 74 1.42 -7.43 17.62
N ARG A 75 0.80 -8.14 16.67
CA ARG A 75 -0.58 -8.62 16.74
C ARG A 75 -0.65 -10.11 16.41
N ASP A 76 -1.66 -10.78 16.93
CA ASP A 76 -1.98 -12.17 16.64
C ASP A 76 -3.34 -12.31 15.93
N ILE A 77 -3.79 -13.56 15.78
CA ILE A 77 -5.05 -13.87 15.10
C ILE A 77 -6.26 -13.34 15.89
N ALA A 78 -6.22 -13.36 17.21
CA ALA A 78 -7.33 -12.89 18.06
C ALA A 78 -7.51 -11.37 17.94
N ASP A 79 -6.41 -10.61 17.93
CA ASP A 79 -6.45 -9.16 17.66
C ASP A 79 -7.05 -8.86 16.28
N PHE A 80 -6.70 -9.69 15.28
CA PHE A 80 -7.20 -9.52 13.93
C PHE A 80 -8.69 -9.87 13.82
N GLU A 81 -9.16 -10.92 14.47
CA GLU A 81 -10.58 -11.28 14.50
C GLU A 81 -11.43 -10.18 15.16
N GLN A 82 -10.93 -9.58 16.25
CA GLN A 82 -11.56 -8.43 16.88
C GLN A 82 -11.61 -7.23 15.92
N PHE A 83 -10.49 -6.93 15.23
CA PHE A 83 -10.44 -5.89 14.20
C PHE A 83 -11.45 -6.13 13.09
N LEU A 84 -11.57 -7.34 12.56
CA LEU A 84 -12.55 -7.69 11.53
C LEU A 84 -13.99 -7.50 12.01
N HIS A 85 -14.28 -7.83 13.26
CA HIS A 85 -15.58 -7.59 13.85
C HIS A 85 -15.90 -6.08 13.91
N GLN A 86 -14.98 -5.28 14.42
CA GLN A 86 -15.13 -3.82 14.49
C GLN A 86 -15.25 -3.18 13.11
N ALA A 87 -14.46 -3.62 12.12
CA ALA A 87 -14.56 -3.15 10.76
C ALA A 87 -15.96 -3.39 10.16
N LYS A 88 -16.52 -4.58 10.36
CA LYS A 88 -17.89 -4.90 9.90
C LYS A 88 -18.95 -4.03 10.56
N THR A 89 -18.89 -3.82 11.88
CA THR A 89 -19.86 -2.99 12.59
C THR A 89 -19.84 -1.53 12.13
N GLN A 90 -18.70 -1.06 11.61
CA GLN A 90 -18.54 0.27 11.02
C GLN A 90 -18.85 0.32 9.51
N GLY A 91 -19.31 -0.77 8.90
CA GLY A 91 -19.59 -0.83 7.47
C GLY A 91 -18.36 -0.80 6.56
N ILE A 92 -17.18 -1.07 7.11
CA ILE A 92 -15.91 -1.08 6.37
C ILE A 92 -15.74 -2.42 5.68
N ASN A 93 -15.54 -2.38 4.37
CA ASN A 93 -15.51 -3.58 3.52
C ASN A 93 -14.17 -3.77 2.77
N ASN A 94 -13.25 -2.78 2.79
CA ASN A 94 -11.97 -2.90 2.09
C ASN A 94 -10.81 -2.89 3.07
N LEU A 95 -9.94 -3.87 2.94
CA LEU A 95 -8.78 -4.07 3.80
C LEU A 95 -7.51 -4.18 2.97
N LEU A 96 -6.43 -3.54 3.41
CA LEU A 96 -5.07 -3.82 2.95
C LEU A 96 -4.31 -4.53 4.07
N LEU A 97 -3.98 -5.80 3.86
CA LEU A 97 -3.38 -6.67 4.86
C LEU A 97 -1.86 -6.73 4.70
N LEU A 98 -1.16 -6.21 5.69
CA LEU A 98 0.28 -6.07 5.74
C LEU A 98 0.86 -6.99 6.82
N THR A 99 2.03 -7.55 6.55
CA THR A 99 2.80 -8.23 7.60
C THR A 99 3.39 -7.21 8.58
N GLY A 100 3.73 -6.01 8.07
CA GLY A 100 4.42 -4.97 8.80
C GLY A 100 5.94 -5.16 8.78
N ASP A 101 6.67 -4.14 9.21
CA ASP A 101 8.12 -4.17 9.28
C ASP A 101 8.60 -5.05 10.44
N LYS A 102 9.74 -5.74 10.25
CA LYS A 102 10.36 -6.50 11.33
C LYS A 102 10.63 -5.56 12.51
N LEU A 103 10.28 -6.03 13.72
CA LEU A 103 10.67 -5.34 14.94
C LEU A 103 12.20 -5.21 14.95
N LYS A 104 12.72 -4.00 15.14
CA LYS A 104 14.14 -3.80 15.40
C LYS A 104 14.45 -4.58 16.69
N GLN A 105 15.37 -5.54 16.63
CA GLN A 105 15.86 -6.20 17.84
C GLN A 105 16.41 -5.10 18.75
N HIS A 106 15.78 -4.87 19.89
CA HIS A 106 16.38 -4.05 20.92
C HIS A 106 17.69 -4.74 21.32
N GLN A 107 18.81 -4.04 21.18
CA GLN A 107 20.13 -4.46 21.66
C GLN A 107 20.20 -4.34 23.20
N SER A 108 19.21 -4.83 23.91
CA SER A 108 19.26 -4.99 25.35
C SER A 108 19.53 -6.46 25.64
N GLY A 109 20.72 -6.72 26.15
CA GLY A 109 21.27 -8.07 26.45
C GLY A 109 20.54 -8.87 27.53
N THR A 110 19.25 -8.77 27.66
CA THR A 110 18.41 -9.61 28.51
C THR A 110 17.71 -10.65 27.65
N LYS A 111 18.03 -11.92 27.92
CA LYS A 111 17.47 -13.13 27.29
C LYS A 111 15.99 -13.37 27.61
N ASN A 112 15.14 -12.37 27.61
CA ASN A 112 13.70 -12.59 27.56
C ASN A 112 13.30 -12.57 26.09
N ILE A 113 13.26 -13.76 25.49
CA ILE A 113 12.60 -14.04 24.23
C ILE A 113 11.09 -13.93 24.53
N GLU A 114 10.59 -12.72 24.69
CA GLU A 114 9.16 -12.48 24.52
C GLU A 114 8.84 -12.93 23.10
N ARG A 115 7.96 -13.92 22.96
CA ARG A 115 7.47 -14.36 21.65
C ARG A 115 6.91 -13.15 20.95
N THR A 116 7.63 -12.65 19.96
CA THR A 116 7.20 -11.51 19.17
C THR A 116 5.91 -11.91 18.47
N ARG A 117 4.79 -11.35 18.91
CA ARG A 117 3.48 -11.54 18.24
C ARG A 117 3.60 -10.98 16.83
N TYR A 118 3.27 -11.79 15.84
CA TYR A 118 3.44 -11.39 14.45
C TYR A 118 2.48 -12.18 13.57
N LEU A 119 1.46 -11.52 13.03
CA LEU A 119 0.51 -12.13 12.11
C LEU A 119 0.98 -11.92 10.66
N GLU A 120 1.40 -13.00 10.03
CA GLU A 120 1.73 -12.98 8.60
C GLU A 120 0.51 -12.63 7.73
N SER A 121 0.72 -11.78 6.71
CA SER A 121 -0.37 -11.32 5.85
C SER A 121 -1.11 -12.45 5.12
N VAL A 122 -0.46 -13.59 4.84
CA VAL A 122 -1.13 -14.76 4.25
C VAL A 122 -2.20 -15.31 5.19
N ASN A 123 -1.87 -15.45 6.48
CA ASN A 123 -2.80 -15.93 7.50
C ASN A 123 -3.94 -14.93 7.74
N ALA A 124 -3.62 -13.63 7.72
CA ALA A 124 -4.63 -12.58 7.81
C ALA A 124 -5.61 -12.62 6.61
N VAL A 125 -5.12 -12.84 5.39
CA VAL A 125 -5.95 -13.01 4.20
C VAL A 125 -6.89 -14.21 4.35
N MET A 126 -6.39 -15.36 4.78
CA MET A 126 -7.20 -16.56 5.02
C MET A 126 -8.32 -16.31 6.04
N ALA A 127 -8.00 -15.69 7.16
CA ALA A 127 -8.97 -15.36 8.21
C ALA A 127 -10.03 -14.36 7.74
N ALA A 128 -9.62 -13.28 7.04
CA ALA A 128 -10.56 -12.30 6.49
C ALA A 128 -11.47 -12.92 5.41
N LYS A 129 -10.93 -13.82 4.58
CA LYS A 129 -11.71 -14.53 3.56
C LYS A 129 -12.73 -15.49 4.19
N HIS A 130 -12.33 -16.22 5.22
CA HIS A 130 -13.24 -17.08 5.99
C HIS A 130 -14.36 -16.28 6.64
N LYS A 131 -14.05 -15.12 7.23
CA LYS A 131 -15.04 -14.20 7.81
C LYS A 131 -16.03 -13.67 6.77
N GLY A 132 -15.58 -13.50 5.53
CA GLY A 132 -16.35 -13.03 4.38
C GLY A 132 -16.78 -11.55 4.47
N GLY A 133 -17.23 -11.01 3.34
CA GLY A 133 -17.74 -9.63 3.25
C GLY A 133 -16.68 -8.56 3.07
N PHE A 134 -15.40 -8.92 2.85
CA PHE A 134 -14.30 -7.99 2.63
C PHE A 134 -13.73 -8.12 1.21
N CYS A 135 -13.35 -6.99 0.64
CA CYS A 135 -12.44 -6.86 -0.49
C CYS A 135 -11.02 -6.73 0.08
N ILE A 136 -10.16 -7.69 -0.22
CA ILE A 136 -8.89 -7.90 0.47
C ILE A 136 -7.72 -7.55 -0.46
N GLY A 137 -7.01 -6.48 -0.14
CA GLY A 137 -5.75 -6.08 -0.77
C GLY A 137 -4.54 -6.65 -0.04
N VAL A 138 -3.47 -6.85 -0.78
CA VAL A 138 -2.17 -7.28 -0.24
C VAL A 138 -1.04 -6.44 -0.83
N ALA A 139 0.01 -6.21 -0.03
CA ALA A 139 1.21 -5.54 -0.52
C ALA A 139 2.12 -6.51 -1.27
N PHE A 140 2.79 -5.97 -2.30
CA PHE A 140 3.80 -6.67 -3.10
C PHE A 140 4.96 -5.73 -3.42
N ASN A 141 6.19 -6.18 -3.27
CA ASN A 141 7.37 -5.40 -3.64
C ASN A 141 8.06 -5.98 -4.89
N PRO A 142 7.80 -5.43 -6.10
CA PRO A 142 8.46 -5.87 -7.33
C PRO A 142 9.90 -5.33 -7.46
N PHE A 143 10.31 -4.36 -6.62
CA PHE A 143 11.57 -3.63 -6.74
C PHE A 143 12.72 -4.32 -5.99
N LYS A 144 12.80 -5.65 -6.11
CA LYS A 144 13.91 -6.45 -5.59
C LYS A 144 14.78 -6.90 -6.75
N TYR A 145 16.07 -6.52 -6.71
CA TYR A 145 16.98 -6.74 -7.83
C TYR A 145 17.84 -7.99 -7.66
N ALA A 146 18.12 -8.43 -6.42
CA ALA A 146 18.71 -9.74 -6.20
C ALA A 146 17.70 -10.84 -6.53
N GLU A 147 18.10 -11.81 -7.35
CA GLU A 147 17.24 -12.88 -7.88
C GLU A 147 16.48 -13.60 -6.76
N ALA A 148 17.20 -14.10 -5.75
CA ALA A 148 16.58 -14.80 -4.62
C ALA A 148 15.56 -13.95 -3.85
N GLU A 149 15.80 -12.63 -3.70
CA GLU A 149 14.85 -11.73 -3.05
C GLU A 149 13.62 -11.50 -3.93
N ARG A 150 13.81 -11.35 -5.24
CA ARG A 150 12.74 -11.19 -6.22
C ARG A 150 11.84 -12.42 -6.23
N ASP A 151 12.43 -13.60 -6.36
CA ASP A 151 11.70 -14.88 -6.37
C ASP A 151 10.92 -15.09 -5.07
N ALA A 152 11.51 -14.75 -3.93
CA ALA A 152 10.81 -14.77 -2.65
C ALA A 152 9.59 -13.83 -2.61
N GLN A 153 9.64 -12.65 -3.27
CA GLN A 153 8.49 -11.75 -3.36
C GLN A 153 7.38 -12.35 -4.22
N TYR A 154 7.69 -12.88 -5.40
CA TYR A 154 6.71 -13.53 -6.27
C TYR A 154 6.10 -14.77 -5.61
N PHE A 155 6.88 -15.58 -4.93
CA PHE A 155 6.38 -16.73 -4.16
C PHE A 155 5.41 -16.28 -3.05
N LYS A 156 5.75 -15.21 -2.31
CA LYS A 156 4.84 -14.65 -1.29
C LYS A 156 3.56 -14.11 -1.92
N LEU A 157 3.66 -13.43 -3.08
CA LEU A 157 2.50 -12.94 -3.80
C LEU A 157 1.58 -14.09 -4.22
N HIS A 158 2.14 -15.16 -4.80
CA HIS A 158 1.41 -16.37 -5.14
C HIS A 158 0.61 -16.92 -3.94
N LYS A 159 1.26 -17.06 -2.77
CA LYS A 159 0.59 -17.53 -1.55
C LYS A 159 -0.57 -16.61 -1.12
N LYS A 160 -0.39 -15.29 -1.18
CA LYS A 160 -1.42 -14.31 -0.84
C LYS A 160 -2.62 -14.40 -1.78
N ILE A 161 -2.38 -14.55 -3.09
CA ILE A 161 -3.44 -14.72 -4.09
C ILE A 161 -4.21 -16.03 -3.84
N LYS A 162 -3.48 -17.14 -3.62
CA LYS A 162 -4.10 -18.44 -3.30
C LYS A 162 -4.89 -18.43 -1.98
N ALA A 163 -4.46 -17.63 -1.00
CA ALA A 163 -5.19 -17.42 0.25
C ALA A 163 -6.50 -16.63 0.06
N GLY A 164 -6.68 -15.94 -1.08
CA GLY A 164 -7.91 -15.25 -1.43
C GLY A 164 -7.80 -13.72 -1.51
N ALA A 165 -6.62 -13.15 -1.76
CA ALA A 165 -6.48 -11.73 -2.02
C ALA A 165 -7.26 -11.33 -3.29
N ASP A 166 -7.96 -10.21 -3.24
CA ASP A 166 -8.79 -9.70 -4.34
C ASP A 166 -8.02 -8.68 -5.21
N PHE A 167 -7.07 -7.95 -4.65
CA PHE A 167 -6.22 -7.00 -5.38
C PHE A 167 -4.84 -6.85 -4.73
N ILE A 168 -3.94 -6.15 -5.42
CA ILE A 168 -2.54 -5.99 -5.04
C ILE A 168 -2.21 -4.51 -5.06
N ILE A 169 -1.49 -4.02 -4.03
CA ILE A 169 -0.83 -2.71 -4.05
C ILE A 169 0.68 -2.93 -4.09
N SER A 170 1.37 -2.32 -5.09
CA SER A 170 2.82 -2.40 -5.14
C SER A 170 3.46 -1.58 -4.01
N GLN A 171 4.71 -1.89 -3.67
CA GLN A 171 5.55 -0.98 -2.92
C GLN A 171 5.79 0.31 -3.74
N LEU A 172 6.16 1.39 -3.05
CA LEU A 172 6.59 2.62 -3.69
C LEU A 172 7.83 2.36 -4.56
N GLY A 173 7.77 2.77 -5.82
CA GLY A 173 8.90 2.63 -6.74
C GLY A 173 8.65 3.27 -8.09
N TYR A 174 9.73 3.42 -8.85
CA TYR A 174 9.75 4.17 -10.11
C TYR A 174 10.22 3.32 -11.30
N ASP A 175 10.43 2.02 -11.09
CA ASP A 175 10.87 1.07 -12.11
C ASP A 175 9.66 0.47 -12.82
N LEU A 176 9.37 0.99 -14.02
CA LEU A 176 8.24 0.52 -14.84
C LEU A 176 8.43 -0.90 -15.35
N ASP A 177 9.67 -1.34 -15.59
CA ASP A 177 9.91 -2.67 -16.10
C ASP A 177 9.65 -3.71 -15.01
N ALA A 178 10.01 -3.44 -13.77
CA ALA A 178 9.63 -4.28 -12.63
C ALA A 178 8.09 -4.37 -12.47
N LEU A 179 7.37 -3.27 -12.68
CA LEU A 179 5.90 -3.26 -12.65
C LEU A 179 5.29 -4.07 -13.80
N LYS A 180 5.82 -3.92 -15.02
CA LYS A 180 5.39 -4.73 -16.19
C LYS A 180 5.64 -6.22 -15.97
N GLN A 181 6.79 -6.59 -15.41
CA GLN A 181 7.09 -7.98 -15.05
C GLN A 181 6.08 -8.54 -14.05
N ALA A 182 5.64 -7.72 -13.08
CA ALA A 182 4.58 -8.12 -12.16
C ALA A 182 3.24 -8.40 -12.88
N GLN A 183 2.86 -7.58 -13.86
CA GLN A 183 1.66 -7.84 -14.68
C GLN A 183 1.80 -9.11 -15.52
N LEU A 184 2.98 -9.34 -16.12
CA LEU A 184 3.25 -10.55 -16.90
C LEU A 184 3.14 -11.80 -16.01
N PHE A 185 3.72 -11.76 -14.81
CA PHE A 185 3.57 -12.85 -13.83
C PHE A 185 2.10 -13.18 -13.54
N LEU A 186 1.25 -12.17 -13.31
CA LEU A 186 -0.17 -12.42 -13.09
C LEU A 186 -0.84 -13.05 -14.33
N LYS A 187 -0.51 -12.58 -15.50
CA LYS A 187 -1.05 -13.10 -16.76
C LYS A 187 -0.64 -14.55 -17.01
N GLU A 188 0.64 -14.88 -16.85
CA GLU A 188 1.19 -16.24 -17.03
C GLU A 188 0.58 -17.25 -16.09
N HIS A 189 0.30 -16.83 -14.85
CA HIS A 189 -0.34 -17.68 -13.84
C HIS A 189 -1.88 -17.61 -13.88
N GLN A 190 -2.46 -16.92 -14.87
CA GLN A 190 -3.91 -16.75 -15.05
C GLN A 190 -4.61 -16.14 -13.81
N TYR A 191 -3.90 -15.25 -13.08
CA TYR A 191 -4.47 -14.52 -11.97
C TYR A 191 -5.32 -13.34 -12.45
N ARG A 192 -6.44 -13.11 -11.77
CA ARG A 192 -7.42 -12.06 -12.14
C ARG A 192 -7.25 -10.76 -11.34
N GLN A 193 -6.36 -10.77 -10.36
CA GLN A 193 -6.11 -9.64 -9.49
C GLN A 193 -5.53 -8.47 -10.25
N SER A 194 -6.05 -7.27 -9.99
CA SER A 194 -5.46 -6.04 -10.50
C SER A 194 -4.33 -5.57 -9.59
N ILE A 195 -3.28 -5.01 -10.18
CA ILE A 195 -2.23 -4.29 -9.46
C ILE A 195 -2.56 -2.80 -9.47
N MET A 196 -2.53 -2.19 -8.30
CA MET A 196 -2.48 -0.74 -8.10
C MET A 196 -1.05 -0.34 -7.77
N THR A 197 -0.52 0.68 -8.44
CA THR A 197 0.88 1.08 -8.24
C THR A 197 0.98 2.15 -7.16
N CYS A 198 1.87 1.94 -6.19
CA CYS A 198 2.14 2.96 -5.18
C CYS A 198 3.08 4.02 -5.76
N ILE A 199 2.65 5.26 -5.76
CA ILE A 199 3.39 6.42 -6.25
C ILE A 199 3.34 7.57 -5.23
N MET A 200 4.31 8.47 -5.33
CA MET A 200 4.46 9.59 -4.40
C MET A 200 5.07 10.79 -5.14
N PRO A 201 4.60 12.02 -4.87
CA PRO A 201 5.32 13.21 -5.28
C PRO A 201 6.68 13.27 -4.58
N LEU A 202 7.75 12.89 -5.30
CA LEU A 202 9.09 12.75 -4.73
C LEU A 202 9.92 14.03 -4.91
N SER A 203 10.21 14.71 -3.78
CA SER A 203 11.15 15.82 -3.72
C SER A 203 12.57 15.33 -3.48
N LEU A 204 13.58 16.16 -3.82
CA LEU A 204 14.99 15.85 -3.54
C LEU A 204 15.24 15.63 -2.04
N GLY A 205 14.65 16.48 -1.17
CA GLY A 205 14.81 16.35 0.28
C GLY A 205 14.30 15.02 0.79
N ARG A 206 13.11 14.60 0.34
CA ARG A 206 12.52 13.32 0.68
C ARG A 206 13.31 12.13 0.13
N ALA A 207 13.77 12.22 -1.12
CA ALA A 207 14.61 11.18 -1.72
C ALA A 207 15.89 10.97 -0.91
N LYS A 208 16.59 12.05 -0.56
CA LYS A 208 17.78 12.00 0.31
C LYS A 208 17.48 11.44 1.70
N TYR A 209 16.36 11.82 2.30
CA TYR A 209 15.90 11.25 3.58
C TYR A 209 15.70 9.74 3.49
N MET A 210 14.98 9.26 2.46
CA MET A 210 14.72 7.83 2.26
C MET A 210 15.99 7.01 2.10
N VAL A 211 16.96 7.52 1.32
CA VAL A 211 18.27 6.88 1.14
C VAL A 211 19.05 6.85 2.44
N LYS A 212 19.14 8.00 3.13
CA LYS A 212 19.89 8.13 4.38
C LYS A 212 19.36 7.21 5.49
N HIS A 213 18.04 7.09 5.61
CA HIS A 213 17.37 6.31 6.67
C HIS A 213 17.00 4.90 6.22
N GLN A 214 17.41 4.49 5.01
CA GLN A 214 17.12 3.15 4.46
C GLN A 214 15.66 2.75 4.66
N VAL A 215 14.73 3.65 4.23
CA VAL A 215 13.30 3.42 4.40
C VAL A 215 12.90 2.07 3.77
N ALA A 216 12.28 1.22 4.60
CA ALA A 216 12.04 -0.17 4.24
C ALA A 216 11.25 -0.32 2.92
N GLY A 217 11.75 -1.15 2.05
CA GLY A 217 11.10 -1.52 0.79
C GLY A 217 11.22 -0.49 -0.33
N THR A 218 11.71 0.72 -0.09
CA THR A 218 11.89 1.74 -1.13
C THR A 218 13.29 1.69 -1.74
N VAL A 219 13.37 1.89 -3.06
CA VAL A 219 14.65 1.99 -3.78
C VAL A 219 14.66 3.29 -4.57
N ILE A 220 15.57 4.19 -4.19
CA ILE A 220 15.85 5.43 -4.91
C ILE A 220 17.22 5.28 -5.60
N THR A 221 17.21 5.28 -6.92
CA THR A 221 18.45 5.11 -7.71
C THR A 221 19.27 6.40 -7.72
N GLN A 222 20.59 6.28 -7.93
CA GLN A 222 21.46 7.42 -8.11
C GLN A 222 21.02 8.30 -9.29
N HIS A 223 20.52 7.67 -10.37
CA HIS A 223 19.98 8.39 -11.52
C HIS A 223 18.80 9.30 -11.09
N MET A 224 17.85 8.79 -10.30
CA MET A 224 16.74 9.61 -9.78
C MET A 224 17.24 10.78 -8.93
N LEU A 225 18.22 10.54 -8.05
CA LEU A 225 18.81 11.62 -7.25
C LEU A 225 19.42 12.72 -8.13
N ASN A 226 20.16 12.34 -9.18
CA ASN A 226 20.77 13.28 -10.12
C ASN A 226 19.71 14.11 -10.87
N VAL A 227 18.62 13.49 -11.32
CA VAL A 227 17.49 14.19 -11.95
C VAL A 227 16.87 15.20 -10.99
N LEU A 228 16.61 14.81 -9.74
CA LEU A 228 16.03 15.68 -8.72
C LEU A 228 16.96 16.86 -8.36
N GLU A 229 18.27 16.64 -8.36
CA GLU A 229 19.26 17.69 -8.14
C GLU A 229 19.28 18.71 -9.29
N GLN A 230 19.27 18.24 -10.54
CA GLN A 230 19.19 19.10 -11.71
C GLN A 230 17.93 19.94 -11.73
N GLU A 231 16.76 19.33 -11.45
CA GLU A 231 15.48 20.04 -11.36
C GLU A 231 15.50 21.14 -10.30
N LYS A 232 16.08 20.83 -9.12
CA LYS A 232 16.25 21.84 -8.06
C LYS A 232 17.14 22.99 -8.49
N GLN A 233 18.29 22.70 -9.12
CA GLN A 233 19.21 23.72 -9.63
C GLN A 233 18.57 24.62 -10.70
N GLN A 234 17.67 24.05 -11.50
CA GLN A 234 16.94 24.76 -12.55
C GLN A 234 15.67 25.47 -12.04
N GLY A 235 15.36 25.42 -10.75
CA GLY A 235 14.18 26.01 -10.17
C GLY A 235 12.84 25.31 -10.57
N LYS A 236 12.91 24.11 -11.11
CA LYS A 236 11.75 23.35 -11.62
C LYS A 236 10.98 22.63 -10.52
N THR A 237 10.46 23.36 -9.53
CA THR A 237 9.78 22.79 -8.36
C THR A 237 8.51 22.02 -8.70
N ASN A 238 7.79 22.40 -9.76
CA ASN A 238 6.55 21.74 -10.20
C ASN A 238 6.79 20.37 -10.87
N HIS A 239 8.03 20.03 -11.24
CA HIS A 239 8.33 18.74 -11.83
C HIS A 239 8.02 17.55 -10.92
N ILE A 240 7.98 17.76 -9.60
CA ILE A 240 7.54 16.77 -8.61
C ILE A 240 6.13 16.26 -8.95
N TYR A 241 5.19 17.18 -9.18
CA TYR A 241 3.80 16.86 -9.51
C TYR A 241 3.66 16.36 -10.96
N LEU A 242 4.41 16.94 -11.89
CA LEU A 242 4.42 16.50 -13.28
C LEU A 242 4.85 15.03 -13.41
N ARG A 243 5.91 14.61 -12.72
CA ARG A 243 6.33 13.19 -12.69
C ARG A 243 5.24 12.29 -12.13
N CYS A 244 4.60 12.71 -11.04
CA CYS A 244 3.50 11.95 -10.45
C CYS A 244 2.33 11.81 -11.43
N ALA A 245 1.92 12.89 -12.10
CA ALA A 245 0.87 12.88 -13.10
C ALA A 245 1.21 11.97 -14.30
N LEU A 246 2.44 12.05 -14.79
CA LEU A 246 2.92 11.16 -15.88
C LEU A 246 2.90 9.69 -15.47
N GLN A 247 3.29 9.37 -14.23
CA GLN A 247 3.21 7.99 -13.72
C GLN A 247 1.76 7.50 -13.67
N ILE A 248 0.80 8.34 -13.23
CA ILE A 248 -0.63 7.99 -13.24
C ILE A 248 -1.08 7.64 -14.66
N LEU A 249 -0.80 8.50 -15.63
CA LEU A 249 -1.18 8.30 -17.03
C LEU A 249 -0.53 7.04 -17.63
N ILE A 250 0.74 6.80 -17.33
CA ILE A 250 1.44 5.58 -17.79
C ILE A 250 0.81 4.34 -17.16
N CYS A 251 0.51 4.35 -15.86
CA CYS A 251 -0.13 3.22 -15.20
C CYS A 251 -1.53 2.95 -15.80
N GLN A 252 -2.30 3.99 -16.08
CA GLN A 252 -3.59 3.85 -16.73
C GLN A 252 -3.44 3.23 -18.14
N HIS A 253 -2.52 3.77 -18.95
CA HIS A 253 -2.27 3.28 -20.31
C HIS A 253 -1.79 1.82 -20.33
N LEU A 254 -1.00 1.40 -19.35
CA LEU A 254 -0.51 0.03 -19.20
C LEU A 254 -1.55 -0.94 -18.60
N GLY A 255 -2.77 -0.48 -18.27
CA GLY A 255 -3.85 -1.33 -17.79
C GLY A 255 -3.70 -1.77 -16.33
N PHE A 256 -3.00 -0.99 -15.49
CA PHE A 256 -3.07 -1.19 -14.04
C PHE A 256 -4.46 -0.86 -13.51
N GLY A 257 -4.86 -1.45 -12.37
CA GLY A 257 -6.18 -1.22 -11.78
C GLY A 257 -6.33 0.15 -11.12
N GLY A 258 -5.24 0.87 -10.94
CA GLY A 258 -5.24 2.19 -10.32
C GLY A 258 -3.87 2.57 -9.76
N VAL A 259 -3.87 3.66 -8.98
CA VAL A 259 -2.70 4.11 -8.24
C VAL A 259 -3.03 4.29 -6.76
N HIS A 260 -2.05 4.05 -5.90
CA HIS A 260 -2.05 4.39 -4.49
C HIS A 260 -1.12 5.59 -4.30
N LEU A 261 -1.70 6.76 -4.07
CA LEU A 261 -0.95 7.98 -3.79
C LEU A 261 -0.53 7.96 -2.33
N SER A 262 0.76 7.68 -2.11
CA SER A 262 1.28 7.69 -0.76
C SER A 262 1.33 9.12 -0.24
N ALA A 263 0.77 9.32 0.94
CA ALA A 263 0.77 10.61 1.59
C ALA A 263 2.18 10.94 2.08
N CYS A 264 2.46 12.12 1.96
CA CYS A 264 3.79 12.60 2.16
C CYS A 264 3.80 13.78 3.12
#